data_982f4cce41df6052b17c55d09dfd79a4
#
_entry.id   982f4cce41df6052b17c55d09dfd79a4
#
_cell.length_a   1.000
_cell.length_b   1.000
_cell.length_c   1.000
_cell.angle_alpha   90.00
_cell.angle_beta   90.00
_cell.angle_gamma   90.00
#
_symmetry.space_group_name_H-M   'P 1'
#
loop_
_entity.id
_entity.type
_entity.pdbx_description
1 polymer ?
#
loop_
_entity_poly.entity_id
_entity_poly.type
_entity_poly.pdbx_seq_one_letter_code
_entity_poly.pdbx_strand_id
1 'polypeptide(L)'
;LDKLVDEMLTYARLEQGSPTLSFQRIDLDALVNQVIAELAPLRANVAVTRGQCLAASDNDGAWVEAEPRYLHRALQNLVSNAMRHAESRVSVSYQVGQLRCRIDIEDDGPGVPESAWERIFTPFMRLDDSRTRASGGHGLGLSIVRRIIYWHNGRALISKSKNLGGACFSLAWPRQQEKP
;
A
#
# COMPACT_ATOMS: atom_id res chain seq x y z
N LEU A 1 15.36 16.20 -0.81
CA LEU A 1 15.93 16.05 -2.17
C LEU A 1 16.20 14.61 -2.51
N ASP A 2 16.88 13.86 -1.66
CA ASP A 2 17.23 12.47 -1.91
C ASP A 2 16.01 11.56 -2.04
N LYS A 3 14.99 11.79 -1.23
CA LYS A 3 13.75 11.01 -1.27
C LYS A 3 12.97 11.23 -2.56
N LEU A 4 12.85 12.48 -3.01
CA LEU A 4 12.17 12.81 -4.26
C LEU A 4 12.90 12.20 -5.46
N VAL A 5 14.22 12.31 -5.50
CA VAL A 5 15.04 11.72 -6.58
C VAL A 5 14.88 10.20 -6.60
N ASP A 6 14.92 9.55 -5.44
CA ASP A 6 14.72 8.11 -5.33
C ASP A 6 13.31 7.69 -5.82
N GLU A 7 12.28 8.42 -5.46
CA GLU A 7 10.92 8.17 -5.93
C GLU A 7 10.81 8.34 -7.45
N MET A 8 11.41 9.39 -8.00
CA MET A 8 11.41 9.63 -9.45
C MET A 8 12.13 8.52 -10.20
N LEU A 9 13.27 8.07 -9.71
CA LEU A 9 14.03 6.97 -10.32
C LEU A 9 13.25 5.66 -10.25
N THR A 10 12.62 5.39 -9.11
CA THR A 10 11.81 4.18 -8.95
C THR A 10 10.61 4.20 -9.90
N TYR A 11 9.90 5.32 -9.96
CA TYR A 11 8.77 5.48 -10.87
C TYR A 11 9.22 5.27 -12.33
N ALA A 12 10.32 5.88 -12.74
CA ALA A 12 10.84 5.75 -14.10
C ALA A 12 11.18 4.29 -14.43
N ARG A 13 11.81 3.56 -13.51
CA ARG A 13 12.13 2.13 -13.73
C ARG A 13 10.87 1.29 -13.92
N LEU A 14 9.83 1.59 -13.18
CA LEU A 14 8.57 0.84 -13.24
C LEU A 14 7.74 1.20 -14.49
N GLU A 15 7.94 2.39 -15.06
CA GLU A 15 7.25 2.85 -16.26
C GLU A 15 7.91 2.37 -17.55
N GLN A 16 9.22 2.26 -17.58
CA GLN A 16 10.01 2.05 -18.83
C GLN A 16 10.09 0.60 -19.31
N GLY A 17 9.22 -0.28 -18.83
CA GLY A 17 9.20 -1.66 -19.30
C GLY A 17 9.26 -2.66 -18.16
N SER A 18 9.37 -3.93 -18.49
CA SER A 18 9.39 -5.00 -17.49
C SER A 18 10.56 -4.85 -16.53
N PRO A 19 10.32 -4.45 -15.28
CA PRO A 19 11.40 -4.53 -14.29
C PRO A 19 11.81 -5.99 -14.12
N THR A 20 13.06 -6.22 -13.75
CA THR A 20 13.49 -7.57 -13.38
C THR A 20 12.83 -7.91 -12.03
N LEU A 21 11.81 -8.75 -12.08
CA LEU A 21 11.09 -9.17 -10.88
C LEU A 21 11.52 -10.58 -10.51
N SER A 22 11.91 -10.75 -9.27
CA SER A 22 12.20 -12.06 -8.69
C SER A 22 11.09 -12.42 -7.72
N PHE A 23 10.07 -13.11 -8.20
CA PHE A 23 8.95 -13.54 -7.37
C PHE A 23 9.38 -14.66 -6.42
N GLN A 24 9.03 -14.50 -5.16
CA GLN A 24 9.31 -15.45 -4.10
C GLN A 24 8.06 -15.66 -3.26
N ARG A 25 7.99 -16.83 -2.61
CA ARG A 25 7.00 -17.01 -1.55
C ARG A 25 7.42 -16.20 -0.34
N ILE A 26 6.54 -15.33 0.12
CA ILE A 26 6.75 -14.52 1.31
C ILE A 26 5.60 -14.76 2.28
N ASP A 27 5.88 -14.57 3.57
CA ASP A 27 4.86 -14.57 4.60
C ASP A 27 4.27 -13.16 4.70
N LEU A 28 3.03 -13.00 4.24
CA LEU A 28 2.36 -11.70 4.25
C LEU A 28 2.13 -11.20 5.68
N ASP A 29 1.86 -12.09 6.61
CA ASP A 29 1.69 -11.73 8.01
C ASP A 29 2.96 -11.10 8.59
N ALA A 30 4.10 -11.72 8.32
CA ALA A 30 5.39 -11.18 8.75
C ALA A 30 5.69 -9.82 8.12
N LEU A 31 5.36 -9.65 6.84
CA LEU A 31 5.58 -8.38 6.16
C LEU A 31 4.70 -7.26 6.73
N VAL A 32 3.43 -7.55 7.01
CA VAL A 32 2.52 -6.57 7.63
C VAL A 32 3.06 -6.17 9.01
N ASN A 33 3.48 -7.12 9.83
CA ASN A 33 4.05 -6.83 11.14
C ASN A 33 5.32 -5.99 11.03
N GLN A 34 6.17 -6.28 10.05
CA GLN A 34 7.40 -5.54 9.82
C GLN A 34 7.11 -4.08 9.46
N VAL A 35 6.19 -3.84 8.53
CA VAL A 35 5.85 -2.47 8.10
C VAL A 35 5.24 -1.67 9.26
N ILE A 36 4.36 -2.28 10.04
CA ILE A 36 3.78 -1.62 11.23
C ILE A 36 4.89 -1.26 12.22
N ALA A 37 5.81 -2.19 12.51
CA ALA A 37 6.92 -1.94 13.43
C ALA A 37 7.85 -0.83 12.95
N GLU A 38 8.07 -0.73 11.64
CA GLU A 38 8.93 0.30 11.06
C GLU A 38 8.29 1.69 11.11
N LEU A 39 6.98 1.79 10.86
CA LEU A 39 6.32 3.08 10.63
C LEU A 39 5.55 3.62 11.83
N ALA A 40 4.97 2.75 12.66
CA ALA A 40 4.18 3.21 13.82
C ALA A 40 4.93 4.16 14.75
N PRO A 41 6.23 3.94 15.07
CA PRO A 41 6.98 4.85 15.93
C PRO A 41 7.22 6.24 15.35
N LEU A 42 7.05 6.43 14.04
CA LEU A 42 7.35 7.71 13.37
C LEU A 42 6.32 8.79 13.67
N ARG A 43 5.11 8.40 14.12
CA ARG A 43 4.07 9.34 14.55
C ARG A 43 3.36 8.81 15.79
N ALA A 44 3.73 9.36 16.95
CA ALA A 44 3.19 8.92 18.23
C ALA A 44 1.70 9.19 18.40
N ASN A 45 1.15 10.17 17.68
CA ASN A 45 -0.26 10.55 17.78
C ASN A 45 -1.18 9.75 16.85
N VAL A 46 -0.63 8.83 16.06
CA VAL A 46 -1.40 7.95 15.18
C VAL A 46 -1.12 6.51 15.56
N ALA A 47 -2.15 5.79 15.96
CA ALA A 47 -2.04 4.37 16.27
C ALA A 47 -2.17 3.56 14.98
N VAL A 48 -1.14 2.79 14.65
CA VAL A 48 -1.15 1.87 13.51
C VAL A 48 -1.28 0.46 14.06
N THR A 49 -2.39 -0.19 13.75
CA THR A 49 -2.71 -1.52 14.30
C THR A 49 -3.10 -2.50 13.19
N ARG A 50 -3.04 -3.77 13.54
CA ARG A 50 -3.58 -4.82 12.67
C ARG A 50 -5.10 -4.86 12.81
N GLY A 51 -5.77 -4.98 11.67
CA GLY A 51 -7.19 -5.31 11.64
C GLY A 51 -7.40 -6.82 11.53
N GLN A 52 -8.47 -7.21 10.88
CA GLN A 52 -8.78 -8.62 10.66
C GLN A 52 -7.86 -9.20 9.58
N CYS A 53 -7.16 -10.27 9.93
CA CYS A 53 -6.21 -10.94 9.03
C CYS A 53 -6.63 -12.41 8.86
N LEU A 54 -7.01 -12.78 7.65
CA LEU A 54 -7.57 -14.10 7.33
C LEU A 54 -6.72 -14.81 6.28
N ALA A 55 -6.50 -16.10 6.48
CA ALA A 55 -5.87 -16.98 5.49
C ALA A 55 -6.81 -18.17 5.19
N ALA A 56 -6.79 -18.65 3.95
CA ALA A 56 -7.75 -19.65 3.46
C ALA A 56 -7.65 -21.01 4.12
N SER A 57 -6.53 -21.31 4.74
CA SER A 57 -6.33 -22.59 5.44
C SER A 57 -5.40 -22.39 6.63
N ASP A 58 -5.80 -22.95 7.76
CA ASP A 58 -5.05 -22.83 9.00
C ASP A 58 -3.66 -23.46 8.91
N ASN A 59 -3.46 -24.39 7.98
CA ASN A 59 -2.20 -25.13 7.84
C ASN A 59 -1.22 -24.54 6.81
N ASP A 60 -1.71 -23.67 5.91
CA ASP A 60 -0.90 -23.15 4.81
C ASP A 60 -0.33 -21.75 5.07
N GLY A 61 -0.80 -21.11 6.13
CA GLY A 61 -0.36 -19.76 6.47
C GLY A 61 -0.76 -18.70 5.45
N ALA A 62 -0.20 -17.51 5.61
CA ALA A 62 -0.49 -16.35 4.78
C ALA A 62 0.60 -16.12 3.73
N TRP A 63 1.08 -17.18 3.07
CA TRP A 63 2.09 -17.04 2.03
C TRP A 63 1.48 -16.50 0.73
N VAL A 64 2.21 -15.65 0.07
CA VAL A 64 1.88 -15.11 -1.26
C VAL A 64 3.16 -15.07 -2.09
N GLU A 65 3.03 -15.11 -3.41
CA GLU A 65 4.16 -14.86 -4.29
C GLU A 65 4.22 -13.37 -4.63
N ALA A 66 5.38 -12.79 -4.41
CA ALA A 66 5.62 -11.38 -4.67
C ALA A 66 7.12 -11.11 -4.86
N GLU A 67 7.44 -9.97 -5.43
CA GLU A 67 8.79 -9.43 -5.36
C GLU A 67 8.93 -8.71 -4.01
N PRO A 68 9.73 -9.24 -3.06
CA PRO A 68 9.67 -8.78 -1.67
C PRO A 68 9.99 -7.29 -1.50
N ARG A 69 10.97 -6.78 -2.21
CA ARG A 69 11.40 -5.38 -2.08
C ARG A 69 10.34 -4.42 -2.56
N TYR A 70 9.69 -4.74 -3.68
CA TYR A 70 8.64 -3.89 -4.24
C TYR A 70 7.35 -3.96 -3.43
N LEU A 71 6.95 -5.15 -2.99
CA LEU A 71 5.76 -5.25 -2.16
C LEU A 71 5.94 -4.52 -0.81
N HIS A 72 7.10 -4.67 -0.20
CA HIS A 72 7.46 -3.93 1.02
C HIS A 72 7.34 -2.43 0.80
N ARG A 73 7.90 -1.93 -0.30
CA ARG A 73 7.81 -0.50 -0.64
C ARG A 73 6.38 -0.03 -0.86
N ALA A 74 5.57 -0.83 -1.55
CA ALA A 74 4.16 -0.50 -1.77
C ALA A 74 3.41 -0.37 -0.45
N LEU A 75 3.63 -1.30 0.48
CA LEU A 75 3.00 -1.25 1.80
C LEU A 75 3.50 -0.06 2.62
N GLN A 76 4.79 0.21 2.62
CA GLN A 76 5.35 1.39 3.29
C GLN A 76 4.69 2.68 2.76
N ASN A 77 4.55 2.80 1.45
CA ASN A 77 3.94 3.98 0.84
C ASN A 77 2.47 4.13 1.24
N LEU A 78 1.72 3.03 1.25
CA LEU A 78 0.29 3.07 1.62
C LEU A 78 0.09 3.37 3.10
N VAL A 79 0.84 2.72 3.98
CA VAL A 79 0.73 2.95 5.42
C VAL A 79 1.20 4.37 5.78
N SER A 80 2.30 4.81 5.19
CA SER A 80 2.80 6.18 5.37
C SER A 80 1.79 7.22 4.91
N ASN A 81 1.17 7.00 3.76
CA ASN A 81 0.10 7.86 3.25
C ASN A 81 -1.10 7.90 4.22
N ALA A 82 -1.54 6.75 4.68
CA ALA A 82 -2.65 6.67 5.64
C ALA A 82 -2.32 7.41 6.94
N MET A 83 -1.10 7.28 7.45
CA MET A 83 -0.66 7.98 8.67
C MET A 83 -0.66 9.50 8.50
N ARG A 84 -0.35 10.01 7.31
CA ARG A 84 -0.39 11.45 7.05
C ARG A 84 -1.81 12.01 7.08
N HIS A 85 -2.78 11.23 6.63
CA HIS A 85 -4.17 11.69 6.51
C HIS A 85 -5.03 11.31 7.72
N ALA A 86 -4.63 10.31 8.49
CA ALA A 86 -5.35 9.87 9.68
C ALA A 86 -5.46 10.97 10.74
N GLU A 87 -6.57 10.99 11.44
CA GLU A 87 -6.69 11.80 12.66
C GLU A 87 -5.98 11.12 13.82
N SER A 88 -6.21 9.82 14.04
CA SER A 88 -5.64 9.08 15.16
C SER A 88 -5.39 7.61 14.90
N ARG A 89 -5.95 7.01 13.84
CA ARG A 89 -5.93 5.55 13.68
C ARG A 89 -5.72 5.13 12.24
N VAL A 90 -4.86 4.12 12.06
CA VAL A 90 -4.66 3.37 10.81
C VAL A 90 -4.78 1.90 11.12
N SER A 91 -5.48 1.16 10.28
CA SER A 91 -5.64 -0.28 10.40
C SER A 91 -5.13 -0.96 9.14
N VAL A 92 -4.32 -2.01 9.31
CA VAL A 92 -3.82 -2.84 8.22
C VAL A 92 -4.40 -4.23 8.38
N SER A 93 -5.12 -4.69 7.37
CA SER A 93 -5.73 -6.03 7.35
C SER A 93 -5.42 -6.74 6.05
N TYR A 94 -5.55 -8.07 6.03
CA TYR A 94 -5.35 -8.82 4.80
C TYR A 94 -6.28 -10.02 4.73
N GLN A 95 -6.50 -10.49 3.50
CA GLN A 95 -7.16 -11.76 3.20
C GLN A 95 -6.30 -12.52 2.19
N VAL A 96 -5.95 -13.75 2.51
CA VAL A 96 -5.25 -14.65 1.60
C VAL A 96 -6.17 -15.82 1.30
N GLY A 97 -6.77 -15.80 0.10
CA GLY A 97 -7.56 -16.90 -0.41
C GLY A 97 -6.69 -17.91 -1.15
N GLN A 98 -7.32 -18.93 -1.74
CA GLN A 98 -6.58 -19.95 -2.50
C GLN A 98 -5.94 -19.38 -3.77
N LEU A 99 -6.64 -18.48 -4.46
CA LEU A 99 -6.23 -17.97 -5.77
C LEU A 99 -5.80 -16.50 -5.73
N ARG A 100 -6.34 -15.73 -4.80
CA ARG A 100 -6.10 -14.28 -4.72
C ARG A 100 -5.81 -13.85 -3.30
N CYS A 101 -5.10 -12.74 -3.19
CA CYS A 101 -4.84 -12.10 -1.92
C CYS A 101 -5.15 -10.61 -2.00
N ARG A 102 -5.39 -10.02 -0.83
CA ARG A 102 -5.77 -8.62 -0.71
C ARG A 102 -5.22 -8.04 0.60
N ILE A 103 -4.76 -6.80 0.53
CA ILE A 103 -4.40 -6.02 1.72
C ILE A 103 -5.25 -4.76 1.70
N ASP A 104 -5.81 -4.40 2.87
CA ASP A 104 -6.56 -3.16 3.07
C ASP A 104 -5.86 -2.28 4.10
N ILE A 105 -5.64 -1.02 3.76
CA ILE A 105 -5.11 -0.01 4.67
C ILE A 105 -6.18 1.05 4.86
N GLU A 106 -6.71 1.14 6.07
CA GLU A 106 -7.80 2.05 6.41
C GLU A 106 -7.33 3.13 7.37
N ASP A 107 -7.88 4.33 7.23
CA ASP A 107 -7.62 5.44 8.14
C ASP A 107 -8.94 6.09 8.61
N ASP A 108 -8.83 6.89 9.65
CA ASP A 108 -9.94 7.66 10.23
C ASP A 108 -9.88 9.15 9.85
N GLY A 109 -9.20 9.48 8.77
CA GLY A 109 -9.11 10.83 8.28
C GLY A 109 -10.36 11.29 7.51
N PRO A 110 -10.26 12.38 6.77
CA PRO A 110 -11.40 12.93 6.03
C PRO A 110 -11.82 12.08 4.84
N GLY A 111 -11.03 11.09 4.44
CA GLY A 111 -11.28 10.29 3.26
C GLY A 111 -10.93 11.02 1.98
N VAL A 112 -11.24 10.38 0.86
CA VAL A 112 -10.99 10.93 -0.47
C VAL A 112 -12.34 11.05 -1.17
N PRO A 113 -12.66 12.24 -1.74
CA PRO A 113 -13.89 12.38 -2.51
C PRO A 113 -13.95 11.39 -3.67
N GLU A 114 -15.10 10.80 -3.88
CA GLU A 114 -15.28 9.80 -4.95
C GLU A 114 -14.90 10.35 -6.33
N SER A 115 -15.13 11.62 -6.56
CA SER A 115 -14.73 12.32 -7.79
C SER A 115 -13.22 12.33 -8.04
N ALA A 116 -12.42 12.09 -7.01
CA ALA A 116 -10.96 12.06 -7.11
C ALA A 116 -10.38 10.64 -7.17
N TRP A 117 -11.18 9.60 -7.00
CA TRP A 117 -10.67 8.23 -6.89
C TRP A 117 -9.88 7.77 -8.11
N GLU A 118 -10.30 8.11 -9.31
CA GLU A 118 -9.58 7.74 -10.53
C GLU A 118 -8.24 8.47 -10.67
N ARG A 119 -8.14 9.67 -10.13
CA ARG A 119 -6.98 10.55 -10.31
C ARG A 119 -5.94 10.41 -9.22
N ILE A 120 -6.30 9.84 -8.06
CA ILE A 120 -5.41 9.85 -6.89
C ILE A 120 -4.13 9.06 -7.10
N PHE A 121 -4.12 8.10 -8.02
CA PHE A 121 -2.94 7.31 -8.37
C PHE A 121 -2.11 7.93 -9.49
N THR A 122 -2.51 9.10 -10.01
CA THR A 122 -1.77 9.81 -11.04
C THR A 122 -0.51 10.46 -10.44
N PRO A 123 0.63 10.41 -11.15
CA PRO A 123 1.86 11.02 -10.63
C PRO A 123 1.68 12.50 -10.33
N PHE A 124 2.28 12.94 -9.23
CA PHE A 124 2.26 14.32 -8.74
C PHE A 124 0.87 14.87 -8.39
N MET A 125 -0.14 14.00 -8.34
CA MET A 125 -1.47 14.41 -7.92
C MET A 125 -1.52 14.63 -6.42
N ARG A 126 -2.02 15.78 -6.00
CA ARG A 126 -2.29 16.14 -4.61
C ARG A 126 -3.70 16.68 -4.51
N LEU A 127 -4.45 16.20 -3.52
CA LEU A 127 -5.83 16.61 -3.32
C LEU A 127 -5.93 17.93 -2.57
N ASP A 128 -4.93 18.30 -1.82
CA ASP A 128 -4.90 19.55 -1.08
C ASP A 128 -3.48 19.97 -0.74
N ASP A 129 -3.38 21.09 -0.60
CA ASP A 129 -2.59 22.25 -0.56
C ASP A 129 -1.60 22.28 0.60
N SER A 130 -1.77 23.10 1.56
CA SER A 130 -0.76 23.46 2.56
C SER A 130 -0.43 22.37 3.58
N ARG A 131 -1.39 21.52 3.95
CA ARG A 131 -1.15 20.48 4.97
C ARG A 131 -0.32 19.32 4.42
N THR A 132 -0.54 18.94 3.18
CA THR A 132 0.19 17.87 2.52
C THR A 132 1.63 18.28 2.19
N ARG A 133 1.88 19.54 1.90
CA ARG A 133 3.23 20.04 1.66
C ARG A 133 4.11 19.96 2.91
N ALA A 134 3.54 20.28 4.07
CA ALA A 134 4.25 20.21 5.34
C ALA A 134 4.56 18.77 5.77
N SER A 135 3.80 17.78 5.29
CA SER A 135 3.99 16.38 5.64
C SER A 135 4.94 15.61 4.73
N GLY A 136 5.51 16.24 3.71
CA GLY A 136 6.59 15.68 2.89
C GLY A 136 6.19 14.74 1.77
N GLY A 137 4.92 14.64 1.41
CA GLY A 137 4.47 13.85 0.26
C GLY A 137 4.76 14.54 -1.07
N HIS A 138 5.35 13.84 -2.04
CA HIS A 138 5.71 14.38 -3.35
C HIS A 138 4.73 14.02 -4.47
N GLY A 139 3.65 13.28 -4.17
CA GLY A 139 2.66 12.89 -5.16
C GLY A 139 3.05 11.70 -6.03
N LEU A 140 4.15 11.03 -5.74
CA LEU A 140 4.59 9.84 -6.48
C LEU A 140 4.29 8.54 -5.75
N GLY A 141 4.09 8.57 -4.43
CA GLY A 141 3.93 7.37 -3.62
C GLY A 141 2.81 6.45 -4.10
N LEU A 142 1.63 6.99 -4.39
CA LEU A 142 0.50 6.20 -4.86
C LEU A 142 0.66 5.71 -6.30
N SER A 143 1.30 6.48 -7.17
CA SER A 143 1.60 6.04 -8.53
C SER A 143 2.61 4.91 -8.55
N ILE A 144 3.60 4.95 -7.65
CA ILE A 144 4.55 3.85 -7.45
C ILE A 144 3.81 2.60 -6.98
N VAL A 145 2.93 2.72 -6.01
CA VAL A 145 2.11 1.59 -5.53
C VAL A 145 1.32 0.96 -6.67
N ARG A 146 0.65 1.78 -7.47
CA ARG A 146 -0.13 1.30 -8.60
C ARG A 146 0.73 0.53 -9.62
N ARG A 147 1.92 1.02 -9.91
CA ARG A 147 2.85 0.34 -10.82
C ARG A 147 3.39 -0.96 -10.25
N ILE A 148 3.76 -0.97 -8.99
CA ILE A 148 4.23 -2.19 -8.34
C ILE A 148 3.16 -3.28 -8.43
N ILE A 149 1.94 -2.96 -8.06
CA ILE A 149 0.89 -3.97 -8.06
C ILE A 149 0.47 -4.39 -9.48
N TYR A 150 0.57 -3.47 -10.44
CA TYR A 150 0.39 -3.81 -11.86
C TYR A 150 1.36 -4.92 -12.29
N TRP A 151 2.65 -4.80 -11.91
CA TRP A 151 3.64 -5.82 -12.24
C TRP A 151 3.46 -7.13 -11.48
N HIS A 152 2.61 -7.14 -10.46
CA HIS A 152 2.16 -8.36 -9.77
C HIS A 152 0.84 -8.91 -10.34
N ASN A 153 0.38 -8.39 -11.47
CA ASN A 153 -0.91 -8.72 -12.09
C ASN A 153 -2.09 -8.37 -11.20
N GLY A 154 -1.94 -7.32 -10.42
CA GLY A 154 -2.94 -6.87 -9.46
C GLY A 154 -3.50 -5.50 -9.73
N ARG A 155 -4.28 -5.03 -8.77
CA ARG A 155 -4.95 -3.73 -8.81
C ARG A 155 -4.80 -3.00 -7.49
N ALA A 156 -4.65 -1.67 -7.60
CA ALA A 156 -4.79 -0.75 -6.47
C ALA A 156 -6.17 -0.11 -6.53
N LEU A 157 -6.87 -0.12 -5.41
CA LEU A 157 -8.24 0.38 -5.30
C LEU A 157 -8.34 1.36 -4.15
N ILE A 158 -9.32 2.24 -4.22
CA ILE A 158 -9.67 3.14 -3.13
C ILE A 158 -11.17 3.07 -2.88
N SER A 159 -11.55 3.15 -1.63
CA SER A 159 -12.94 3.22 -1.21
C SER A 159 -13.04 3.97 0.12
N LYS A 160 -14.25 4.10 0.63
CA LYS A 160 -14.47 4.65 1.96
C LYS A 160 -14.24 3.55 2.99
N SER A 161 -13.52 3.86 4.08
CA SER A 161 -13.37 2.93 5.19
C SER A 161 -14.69 2.80 5.94
N LYS A 162 -15.27 1.60 5.94
CA LYS A 162 -16.49 1.30 6.70
C LYS A 162 -16.24 1.24 8.20
N ASN A 163 -15.02 0.83 8.59
CA ASN A 163 -14.67 0.62 9.99
C ASN A 163 -14.20 1.90 10.68
N LEU A 164 -13.46 2.76 9.97
CA LEU A 164 -12.81 3.94 10.54
C LEU A 164 -13.35 5.26 10.00
N GLY A 165 -14.08 5.24 8.90
CA GLY A 165 -14.76 6.42 8.35
C GLY A 165 -13.96 7.26 7.37
N GLY A 166 -12.66 7.04 7.25
CA GLY A 166 -11.80 7.72 6.28
C GLY A 166 -11.67 6.94 4.97
N ALA A 167 -10.45 6.85 4.44
CA ALA A 167 -10.17 6.13 3.22
C ALA A 167 -9.77 4.68 3.49
N CYS A 168 -10.05 3.81 2.53
CA CYS A 168 -9.54 2.44 2.47
C CYS A 168 -8.79 2.26 1.15
N PHE A 169 -7.48 2.06 1.23
CA PHE A 169 -6.65 1.69 0.09
C PHE A 169 -6.46 0.19 0.08
N SER A 170 -6.68 -0.44 -1.06
CA SER A 170 -6.61 -1.88 -1.19
C SER A 170 -5.67 -2.28 -2.31
N LEU A 171 -4.88 -3.31 -2.07
CA LEU A 171 -4.11 -4.01 -3.09
C LEU A 171 -4.68 -5.41 -3.22
N ALA A 172 -4.98 -5.83 -4.44
CA ALA A 172 -5.45 -7.18 -4.74
C ALA A 172 -4.62 -7.75 -5.89
N TRP A 173 -4.10 -8.96 -5.71
CA TRP A 173 -3.29 -9.61 -6.75
C TRP A 173 -3.42 -11.13 -6.63
N PRO A 174 -3.01 -11.89 -7.71
CA PRO A 174 -3.01 -13.35 -7.63
C PRO A 174 -2.04 -13.84 -6.57
N ARG A 175 -2.45 -14.80 -5.75
CA ARG A 175 -1.61 -15.40 -4.72
C ARG A 175 -0.34 -16.01 -5.30
N GLN A 176 -0.44 -16.63 -6.47
CA GLN A 176 0.68 -17.20 -7.20
C GLN A 176 0.90 -16.43 -8.49
N GLN A 177 2.15 -16.22 -8.85
CA GLN A 177 2.53 -15.55 -10.07
C GLN A 177 2.81 -16.58 -11.17
N GLU A 178 2.42 -16.26 -12.40
CA GLU A 178 2.74 -17.11 -13.54
C GLU A 178 4.25 -17.08 -13.77
N LYS A 179 4.82 -18.25 -13.99
CA LYS A 179 6.22 -18.35 -14.40
C LYS A 179 6.35 -17.90 -15.85
N PRO A 180 7.39 -17.11 -16.17
CA PRO A 180 7.63 -16.71 -17.55
C PRO A 180 7.96 -17.90 -18.44
#